data_f683c2b912a15ea71f237435d9a5b65e
#
_entry.id   f683c2b912a15ea71f237435d9a5b65e
#
_cell.length_a   1.000
_cell.length_b   1.000
_cell.length_c   1.000
_cell.angle_alpha   90.00
_cell.angle_beta   90.00
_cell.angle_gamma   90.00
#
_symmetry.space_group_name_H-M   'P 1'
#
loop_
_entity.id
_entity.type
_entity.pdbx_description
1 polymer ?
#
loop_
_entity_poly.entity_id
_entity_poly.type
_entity_poly.pdbx_seq_one_letter_code
_entity_poly.pdbx_strand_id
1 'polypeptide(L)'
;MSKIFDLFIIGGGINGAGIARDAAGRGLSVCLADKGEIGGATSSWSTKLIHGGLRYLENYEFKLVRESLKEREIVYKIAKSISKPIPFIIPYADKIRPAWLIRLGLFLYDNLGGKSNIPKSKTFDLKKKFPNILKEKYKTGFQYFDIQIDDKKLTKLNAQDAKRNKAKILEHNKVKKAEIIENEWVISLENGKKIKSKVLINASGPWINETLHKNIKIKSKKKIRLVKGSHIITKK
;
A
#
# COMPACT_ATOMS: atom_id res chain seq x y z
N MET A 1 15.26 -2.47 35.21
CA MET A 1 15.61 -3.11 33.92
C MET A 1 14.88 -2.39 32.79
N SER A 2 15.55 -2.05 31.70
CA SER A 2 14.89 -1.43 30.53
C SER A 2 13.94 -2.43 29.88
N LYS A 3 12.72 -2.00 29.54
CA LYS A 3 11.70 -2.85 28.89
C LYS A 3 12.25 -3.39 27.57
N ILE A 4 12.25 -4.72 27.38
CA ILE A 4 12.58 -5.39 26.13
C ILE A 4 11.28 -5.56 25.33
N PHE A 5 11.23 -5.06 24.09
CA PHE A 5 10.10 -5.25 23.19
C PHE A 5 10.20 -6.60 22.47
N ASP A 6 9.06 -7.23 22.18
CA ASP A 6 9.07 -8.40 21.32
C ASP A 6 9.48 -8.03 19.91
N LEU A 7 9.06 -6.84 19.45
CA LEU A 7 9.28 -6.39 18.08
C LEU A 7 9.67 -4.91 18.03
N PHE A 8 10.74 -4.59 17.30
CA PHE A 8 11.06 -3.24 16.89
C PHE A 8 10.95 -3.09 15.37
N ILE A 9 10.27 -2.05 14.90
CA ILE A 9 10.02 -1.79 13.48
C ILE A 9 10.68 -0.46 13.09
N ILE A 10 11.53 -0.49 12.07
CA ILE A 10 12.12 0.70 11.46
C ILE A 10 11.26 1.10 10.25
N GLY A 11 10.62 2.28 10.31
CA GLY A 11 9.82 2.84 9.23
C GLY A 11 8.32 2.79 9.50
N GLY A 12 7.68 3.95 9.49
CA GLY A 12 6.26 4.18 9.74
C GLY A 12 5.42 4.35 8.47
N GLY A 13 5.84 3.76 7.35
CA GLY A 13 5.02 3.64 6.16
C GLY A 13 3.90 2.61 6.35
N ILE A 14 3.09 2.38 5.30
CA ILE A 14 1.93 1.46 5.38
C ILE A 14 2.33 0.06 5.84
N ASN A 15 3.48 -0.47 5.39
CA ASN A 15 3.96 -1.78 5.80
C ASN A 15 4.31 -1.81 7.29
N GLY A 16 5.14 -0.85 7.77
CA GLY A 16 5.52 -0.80 9.18
C GLY A 16 4.34 -0.56 10.11
N ALA A 17 3.44 0.35 9.75
CA ALA A 17 2.22 0.62 10.52
C ALA A 17 1.27 -0.60 10.54
N GLY A 18 1.13 -1.31 9.41
CA GLY A 18 0.34 -2.53 9.32
C GLY A 18 0.90 -3.67 10.19
N ILE A 19 2.23 -3.89 10.13
CA ILE A 19 2.91 -4.88 10.97
C ILE A 19 2.77 -4.52 12.47
N ALA A 20 2.94 -3.24 12.80
CA ALA A 20 2.78 -2.79 14.19
C ALA A 20 1.36 -3.04 14.72
N ARG A 21 0.34 -2.77 13.87
CA ARG A 21 -1.06 -3.02 14.20
C ARG A 21 -1.34 -4.49 14.44
N ASP A 22 -0.95 -5.35 13.51
CA ASP A 22 -1.19 -6.80 13.60
C ASP A 22 -0.48 -7.41 14.81
N ALA A 23 0.81 -7.11 14.98
CA ALA A 23 1.60 -7.62 16.09
C ALA A 23 1.06 -7.17 17.47
N ALA A 24 0.74 -5.89 17.60
CA ALA A 24 0.17 -5.36 18.84
C ALA A 24 -1.24 -5.93 19.12
N GLY A 25 -2.05 -6.09 18.08
CA GLY A 25 -3.37 -6.72 18.18
C GLY A 25 -3.31 -8.19 18.62
N ARG A 26 -2.20 -8.88 18.35
CA ARG A 26 -1.90 -10.24 18.84
C ARG A 26 -1.28 -10.27 20.25
N GLY A 27 -1.15 -9.13 20.92
CA GLY A 27 -0.63 -9.03 22.27
C GLY A 27 0.89 -8.90 22.38
N LEU A 28 1.62 -8.77 21.28
CA LEU A 28 3.06 -8.53 21.31
C LEU A 28 3.38 -7.11 21.75
N SER A 29 4.47 -6.93 22.49
CA SER A 29 5.00 -5.62 22.84
C SER A 29 5.78 -5.04 21.64
N VAL A 30 5.26 -3.98 21.03
CA VAL A 30 5.79 -3.41 19.79
C VAL A 30 6.32 -2.00 20.01
N CYS A 31 7.48 -1.70 19.40
CA CYS A 31 7.97 -0.35 19.23
C CYS A 31 8.23 -0.09 17.73
N LEU A 32 7.72 1.01 17.21
CA LEU A 32 7.97 1.46 15.85
C LEU A 32 8.62 2.84 15.89
N ALA A 33 9.67 3.06 15.10
CA ALA A 33 10.29 4.37 14.93
C ALA A 33 10.35 4.76 13.44
N ASP A 34 10.00 6.02 13.17
CA ASP A 34 10.18 6.66 11.87
C ASP A 34 10.99 7.95 12.01
N LYS A 35 11.82 8.25 11.01
CA LYS A 35 12.60 9.51 10.95
C LYS A 35 11.75 10.75 10.74
N GLY A 36 10.54 10.59 10.23
CA GLY A 36 9.57 11.66 9.99
C GLY A 36 8.21 11.32 10.57
N GLU A 37 7.14 11.85 9.96
CA GLU A 37 5.75 11.51 10.30
C GLU A 37 5.36 10.13 9.82
N ILE A 38 4.45 9.48 10.52
CA ILE A 38 3.79 8.26 10.05
C ILE A 38 3.07 8.51 8.73
N GLY A 39 3.40 7.70 7.73
CA GLY A 39 2.85 7.82 6.38
C GLY A 39 3.32 9.04 5.60
N GLY A 40 4.32 9.79 6.07
CA GLY A 40 4.78 11.04 5.46
C GLY A 40 5.62 10.88 4.18
N ALA A 41 6.11 9.67 3.91
CA ALA A 41 6.95 9.37 2.73
C ALA A 41 6.12 8.70 1.61
N THR A 42 6.65 7.67 0.97
CA THR A 42 6.03 6.97 -0.19
C THR A 42 4.57 6.59 0.03
N SER A 43 4.16 6.27 1.26
CA SER A 43 2.78 5.88 1.59
C SER A 43 1.74 7.00 1.45
N SER A 44 2.15 8.26 1.30
CA SER A 44 1.26 9.40 0.99
C SER A 44 1.34 9.85 -0.49
N TRP A 45 2.19 9.22 -1.27
CA TRP A 45 2.44 9.53 -2.68
C TRP A 45 2.12 8.34 -3.59
N SER A 46 1.19 7.49 -3.18
CA SER A 46 0.68 6.40 -4.01
C SER A 46 -0.34 6.92 -5.04
N THR A 47 -0.83 6.05 -5.90
CA THR A 47 -1.95 6.38 -6.80
C THR A 47 -3.27 6.59 -6.06
N LYS A 48 -3.28 6.44 -4.74
CA LYS A 48 -4.48 6.51 -3.87
C LYS A 48 -5.58 5.54 -4.27
N LEU A 49 -5.16 4.39 -4.81
CA LEU A 49 -6.04 3.34 -5.28
C LEU A 49 -5.73 2.02 -4.59
N ILE A 50 -6.79 1.33 -4.19
CA ILE A 50 -6.77 -0.08 -3.87
C ILE A 50 -7.45 -0.80 -5.02
N HIS A 51 -6.68 -1.59 -5.75
CA HIS A 51 -7.10 -2.19 -7.01
C HIS A 51 -6.72 -3.65 -7.11
N GLY A 52 -7.46 -4.40 -7.91
CA GLY A 52 -7.16 -5.81 -8.18
C GLY A 52 -6.07 -6.04 -9.22
N GLY A 53 -5.53 -4.97 -9.83
CA GLY A 53 -4.47 -5.10 -10.83
C GLY A 53 -4.95 -5.68 -12.16
N LEU A 54 -5.98 -5.09 -12.77
CA LEU A 54 -6.58 -5.53 -14.05
C LEU A 54 -5.53 -5.87 -15.13
N ARG A 55 -4.42 -5.12 -15.22
CA ARG A 55 -3.35 -5.35 -16.18
C ARG A 55 -2.62 -6.67 -16.00
N TYR A 56 -2.63 -7.25 -14.80
CA TYR A 56 -1.96 -8.53 -14.55
C TYR A 56 -2.70 -9.71 -15.18
N LEU A 57 -3.98 -9.54 -15.54
CA LEU A 57 -4.71 -10.56 -16.33
C LEU A 57 -4.08 -10.78 -17.71
N GLU A 58 -3.41 -9.76 -18.27
CA GLU A 58 -2.69 -9.86 -19.53
C GLU A 58 -1.48 -10.80 -19.45
N ASN A 59 -0.93 -10.95 -18.26
CA ASN A 59 0.21 -11.82 -17.96
C ASN A 59 -0.26 -13.15 -17.34
N TYR A 60 -1.55 -13.46 -17.39
CA TYR A 60 -2.16 -14.68 -16.83
C TYR A 60 -1.97 -14.85 -15.31
N GLU A 61 -1.72 -13.76 -14.58
CA GLU A 61 -1.50 -13.74 -13.12
C GLU A 61 -2.84 -13.79 -12.35
N PHE A 62 -3.69 -14.78 -12.69
CA PHE A 62 -5.04 -14.90 -12.13
C PHE A 62 -5.06 -15.05 -10.61
N LYS A 63 -4.08 -15.75 -10.04
CA LYS A 63 -3.97 -15.94 -8.59
C LYS A 63 -3.71 -14.59 -7.91
N LEU A 64 -2.76 -13.82 -8.41
CA LEU A 64 -2.42 -12.49 -7.90
C LEU A 64 -3.63 -11.55 -7.96
N VAL A 65 -4.34 -11.52 -9.10
CA VAL A 65 -5.54 -10.69 -9.28
C VAL A 65 -6.64 -11.11 -8.29
N ARG A 66 -6.87 -12.42 -8.13
CA ARG A 66 -7.86 -12.95 -7.18
C ARG A 66 -7.57 -12.53 -5.74
N GLU A 67 -6.32 -12.67 -5.30
CA GLU A 67 -5.89 -12.28 -3.96
C GLU A 67 -6.02 -10.75 -3.77
N SER A 68 -5.56 -9.96 -4.73
CA SER A 68 -5.66 -8.50 -4.70
C SER A 68 -7.13 -8.01 -4.65
N LEU A 69 -8.04 -8.65 -5.39
CA LEU A 69 -9.46 -8.31 -5.36
C LEU A 69 -10.11 -8.65 -4.02
N LYS A 70 -9.74 -9.77 -3.39
CA LYS A 70 -10.20 -10.12 -2.05
C LYS A 70 -9.73 -9.11 -1.00
N GLU A 71 -8.44 -8.76 -1.03
CA GLU A 71 -7.87 -7.75 -0.14
C GLU A 71 -8.50 -6.38 -0.37
N ARG A 72 -8.78 -5.99 -1.62
CA ARG A 72 -9.51 -4.76 -1.95
C ARG A 72 -10.85 -4.68 -1.21
N GLU A 73 -11.64 -5.76 -1.22
CA GLU A 73 -12.92 -5.82 -0.51
C GLU A 73 -12.75 -5.72 1.01
N ILE A 74 -11.75 -6.41 1.57
CA ILE A 74 -11.45 -6.38 3.01
C ILE A 74 -11.09 -4.95 3.43
N VAL A 75 -10.15 -4.32 2.72
CA VAL A 75 -9.71 -2.95 3.03
C VAL A 75 -10.86 -1.96 2.85
N TYR A 76 -11.67 -2.09 1.78
CA TYR A 76 -12.85 -1.25 1.58
C TYR A 76 -13.85 -1.38 2.74
N LYS A 77 -14.08 -2.59 3.22
CA LYS A 77 -14.99 -2.84 4.35
C LYS A 77 -14.52 -2.18 5.66
N ILE A 78 -13.24 -2.34 6.00
CA ILE A 78 -12.67 -1.82 7.25
C ILE A 78 -12.34 -0.32 7.21
N ALA A 79 -12.10 0.24 6.02
CA ALA A 79 -11.72 1.64 5.81
C ALA A 79 -12.78 2.44 5.04
N LYS A 80 -14.07 2.07 5.15
CA LYS A 80 -15.18 2.65 4.39
C LYS A 80 -15.31 4.17 4.54
N SER A 81 -14.99 4.71 5.72
CA SER A 81 -15.06 6.15 6.01
C SER A 81 -14.03 7.00 5.27
N ILE A 82 -12.97 6.39 4.72
CA ILE A 82 -11.89 7.07 4.02
C ILE A 82 -11.69 6.56 2.59
N SER A 83 -12.61 5.73 2.10
CA SER A 83 -12.54 5.09 0.79
C SER A 83 -13.88 5.10 0.09
N LYS A 84 -13.85 5.10 -1.25
CA LYS A 84 -15.04 5.05 -2.09
C LYS A 84 -14.74 4.38 -3.43
N PRO A 85 -15.73 3.67 -4.03
CA PRO A 85 -15.60 3.19 -5.40
C PRO A 85 -15.54 4.37 -6.37
N ILE A 86 -14.61 4.32 -7.31
CA ILE A 86 -14.54 5.28 -8.42
C ILE A 86 -14.56 4.55 -9.76
N PRO A 87 -15.23 5.11 -10.77
CA PRO A 87 -15.26 4.52 -12.09
C PRO A 87 -13.99 4.82 -12.87
N PHE A 88 -13.48 3.83 -13.54
CA PHE A 88 -12.45 3.92 -14.57
C PHE A 88 -13.08 3.65 -15.92
N ILE A 89 -12.66 4.41 -16.91
CA ILE A 89 -13.17 4.30 -18.29
C ILE A 89 -12.00 3.94 -19.20
N ILE A 90 -12.18 2.86 -19.95
CA ILE A 90 -11.29 2.45 -21.02
C ILE A 90 -11.95 2.85 -22.34
N PRO A 91 -11.50 3.92 -23.01
CA PRO A 91 -11.97 4.25 -24.36
C PRO A 91 -11.52 3.16 -25.33
N TYR A 92 -12.44 2.60 -26.08
CA TYR A 92 -12.14 1.54 -27.04
C TYR A 92 -11.74 2.12 -28.40
N ALA A 93 -10.64 1.61 -28.95
CA ALA A 93 -10.19 1.85 -30.30
C ALA A 93 -9.89 0.50 -30.98
N ASP A 94 -10.42 0.29 -32.16
CA ASP A 94 -10.39 -0.99 -32.89
C ASP A 94 -9.00 -1.58 -33.16
N LYS A 95 -7.95 -0.76 -33.06
CA LYS A 95 -6.58 -1.17 -33.36
C LYS A 95 -5.79 -1.78 -32.19
N ILE A 96 -6.38 -1.85 -30.98
CA ILE A 96 -5.62 -2.26 -29.78
C ILE A 96 -5.89 -3.73 -29.44
N ARG A 97 -7.13 -4.09 -29.24
CA ARG A 97 -7.57 -5.47 -28.90
C ARG A 97 -9.05 -5.66 -29.28
N PRO A 98 -9.49 -6.90 -29.56
CA PRO A 98 -10.90 -7.16 -29.76
C PRO A 98 -11.74 -6.76 -28.55
N ALA A 99 -12.87 -6.10 -28.78
CA ALA A 99 -13.76 -5.64 -27.71
C ALA A 99 -14.24 -6.76 -26.79
N TRP A 100 -14.50 -7.95 -27.35
CA TRP A 100 -14.91 -9.12 -26.60
C TRP A 100 -13.83 -9.58 -25.60
N LEU A 101 -12.54 -9.47 -25.94
CA LEU A 101 -11.44 -9.85 -25.05
C LEU A 101 -11.34 -8.89 -23.85
N ILE A 102 -11.53 -7.57 -24.08
CA ILE A 102 -11.59 -6.59 -23.00
C ILE A 102 -12.78 -6.91 -22.09
N ARG A 103 -13.94 -7.22 -22.69
CA ARG A 103 -15.15 -7.57 -21.92
C ARG A 103 -14.97 -8.85 -21.10
N LEU A 104 -14.31 -9.87 -21.65
CA LEU A 104 -13.96 -11.09 -20.94
C LEU A 104 -13.02 -10.80 -19.74
N GLY A 105 -11.99 -9.99 -19.97
CA GLY A 105 -11.07 -9.59 -18.91
C GLY A 105 -11.78 -8.85 -17.77
N LEU A 106 -12.72 -7.94 -18.09
CA LEU A 106 -13.53 -7.24 -17.10
C LEU A 106 -14.52 -8.17 -16.40
N PHE A 107 -15.10 -9.13 -17.09
CA PHE A 107 -15.95 -10.16 -16.47
C PHE A 107 -15.16 -10.99 -15.45
N LEU A 108 -13.95 -11.41 -15.80
CA LEU A 108 -13.06 -12.11 -14.86
C LEU A 108 -12.71 -11.21 -13.66
N TYR A 109 -12.38 -9.95 -13.92
CA TYR A 109 -12.07 -8.96 -12.86
C TYR A 109 -13.23 -8.78 -11.88
N ASP A 110 -14.47 -8.76 -12.38
CA ASP A 110 -15.68 -8.61 -11.55
C ASP A 110 -15.98 -9.84 -10.68
N ASN A 111 -15.47 -11.03 -11.05
CA ASN A 111 -15.90 -12.29 -10.44
C ASN A 111 -14.77 -13.07 -9.72
N LEU A 112 -13.50 -12.87 -10.07
CA LEU A 112 -12.37 -13.61 -9.49
C LEU A 112 -12.22 -13.37 -7.96
N GLY A 113 -12.59 -12.20 -7.47
CA GLY A 113 -12.54 -11.86 -6.04
C GLY A 113 -13.65 -12.48 -5.18
N GLY A 114 -14.69 -13.04 -5.81
CA GLY A 114 -15.91 -13.49 -5.13
C GLY A 114 -16.97 -12.41 -5.01
N LYS A 115 -17.78 -12.43 -3.94
CA LYS A 115 -18.84 -11.43 -3.71
C LYS A 115 -18.21 -10.05 -3.49
N SER A 116 -18.69 -9.04 -4.21
CA SER A 116 -18.23 -7.66 -4.14
C SER A 116 -19.41 -6.71 -3.93
N ASN A 117 -19.21 -5.67 -3.11
CA ASN A 117 -20.11 -4.54 -2.95
C ASN A 117 -19.79 -3.39 -3.93
N ILE A 118 -18.81 -3.59 -4.80
CA ILE A 118 -18.40 -2.63 -5.82
C ILE A 118 -19.23 -2.85 -7.07
N PRO A 119 -19.69 -1.79 -7.75
CA PRO A 119 -20.46 -1.94 -8.98
C PRO A 119 -19.69 -2.73 -10.05
N LYS A 120 -20.41 -3.59 -10.78
CA LYS A 120 -19.83 -4.38 -11.87
C LYS A 120 -19.49 -3.52 -13.08
N SER A 121 -18.58 -4.03 -13.90
CA SER A 121 -18.18 -3.40 -15.15
C SER A 121 -19.32 -3.39 -16.18
N LYS A 122 -19.32 -2.39 -17.04
CA LYS A 122 -20.30 -2.25 -18.12
C LYS A 122 -19.70 -1.65 -19.37
N THR A 123 -20.33 -1.94 -20.51
CA THR A 123 -20.05 -1.33 -21.79
C THR A 123 -21.07 -0.20 -22.02
N PHE A 124 -20.67 0.89 -22.63
CA PHE A 124 -21.55 2.02 -22.92
C PHE A 124 -21.06 2.85 -24.10
N ASP A 125 -21.95 3.68 -24.63
CA ASP A 125 -21.64 4.63 -25.70
C ASP A 125 -20.94 5.87 -25.11
N LEU A 126 -19.67 6.06 -25.51
CA LEU A 126 -18.85 7.18 -25.05
C LEU A 126 -19.35 8.53 -25.56
N LYS A 127 -19.88 8.59 -26.80
CA LYS A 127 -20.38 9.84 -27.38
C LYS A 127 -21.59 10.38 -26.61
N LYS A 128 -22.51 9.49 -26.20
CA LYS A 128 -23.67 9.88 -25.38
C LYS A 128 -23.27 10.40 -24.01
N LYS A 129 -22.23 9.80 -23.40
CA LYS A 129 -21.85 10.15 -22.03
C LYS A 129 -20.83 11.29 -21.96
N PHE A 130 -19.98 11.46 -22.96
CA PHE A 130 -18.90 12.44 -23.02
C PHE A 130 -18.81 13.07 -24.42
N PRO A 131 -19.81 13.86 -24.85
CA PRO A 131 -19.97 14.28 -26.24
C PRO A 131 -18.81 15.13 -26.77
N ASN A 132 -18.06 15.84 -25.91
CA ASN A 132 -17.05 16.80 -26.35
C ASN A 132 -15.64 16.52 -25.78
N ILE A 133 -15.44 15.40 -25.09
CA ILE A 133 -14.19 15.16 -24.37
C ILE A 133 -13.23 14.29 -25.18
N LEU A 134 -13.74 13.39 -26.03
CA LEU A 134 -12.94 12.39 -26.72
C LEU A 134 -13.04 12.56 -28.23
N LYS A 135 -11.92 12.22 -28.91
CA LYS A 135 -11.86 12.20 -30.37
C LYS A 135 -12.96 11.29 -30.93
N GLU A 136 -13.49 11.61 -32.11
CA GLU A 136 -14.61 10.91 -32.74
C GLU A 136 -14.42 9.40 -32.95
N LYS A 137 -13.18 8.93 -33.04
CA LYS A 137 -12.85 7.52 -33.19
C LYS A 137 -13.23 6.65 -31.98
N TYR A 138 -13.44 7.25 -30.79
CA TYR A 138 -13.83 6.52 -29.59
C TYR A 138 -15.34 6.50 -29.43
N LYS A 139 -16.00 5.48 -29.96
CA LYS A 139 -17.47 5.34 -29.86
C LYS A 139 -17.88 4.52 -28.64
N THR A 140 -17.17 3.44 -28.36
CA THR A 140 -17.45 2.51 -27.27
C THR A 140 -16.50 2.71 -26.12
N GLY A 141 -16.99 2.56 -24.88
CA GLY A 141 -16.19 2.55 -23.67
C GLY A 141 -16.55 1.41 -22.74
N PHE A 142 -15.56 0.94 -21.99
CA PHE A 142 -15.74 -0.01 -20.91
C PHE A 142 -15.52 0.71 -19.59
N GLN A 143 -16.47 0.58 -18.67
CA GLN A 143 -16.37 1.10 -17.32
C GLN A 143 -16.14 -0.04 -16.35
N TYR A 144 -15.19 0.11 -15.45
CA TYR A 144 -14.99 -0.77 -14.29
C TYR A 144 -14.73 0.09 -13.05
N PHE A 145 -14.63 -0.52 -11.89
CA PHE A 145 -14.47 0.20 -10.63
C PHE A 145 -13.30 -0.33 -9.82
N ASP A 146 -12.59 0.59 -9.21
CA ASP A 146 -11.65 0.32 -8.13
C ASP A 146 -11.91 1.28 -6.97
N ILE A 147 -11.19 1.13 -5.88
CA ILE A 147 -11.40 1.90 -4.65
C ILE A 147 -10.39 3.03 -4.57
N GLN A 148 -10.84 4.26 -4.54
CA GLN A 148 -10.04 5.40 -4.12
C GLN A 148 -9.97 5.43 -2.60
N ILE A 149 -8.79 5.72 -2.03
CA ILE A 149 -8.56 5.81 -0.60
C ILE A 149 -7.61 6.95 -0.26
N ASP A 150 -7.77 7.52 0.93
CA ASP A 150 -6.77 8.39 1.53
C ASP A 150 -5.65 7.51 2.13
N ASP A 151 -4.56 7.34 1.37
CA ASP A 151 -3.44 6.48 1.70
C ASP A 151 -2.68 6.94 2.96
N LYS A 152 -2.48 8.25 3.14
CA LYS A 152 -1.85 8.81 4.34
C LYS A 152 -2.72 8.55 5.57
N LYS A 153 -4.03 8.79 5.44
CA LYS A 153 -4.98 8.55 6.53
C LYS A 153 -5.08 7.07 6.89
N LEU A 154 -5.08 6.17 5.89
CA LEU A 154 -5.03 4.73 6.13
C LEU A 154 -3.80 4.34 6.95
N THR A 155 -2.62 4.84 6.58
CA THR A 155 -1.38 4.56 7.30
C THR A 155 -1.43 5.08 8.74
N LYS A 156 -1.92 6.31 8.94
CA LYS A 156 -2.08 6.90 10.28
C LYS A 156 -3.09 6.12 11.15
N LEU A 157 -4.20 5.67 10.56
CA LEU A 157 -5.19 4.85 11.28
C LEU A 157 -4.61 3.51 11.75
N ASN A 158 -3.79 2.84 10.93
CA ASN A 158 -3.09 1.62 11.36
C ASN A 158 -2.16 1.89 12.54
N ALA A 159 -1.39 2.97 12.53
CA ALA A 159 -0.52 3.33 13.64
C ALA A 159 -1.31 3.73 14.89
N GLN A 160 -2.45 4.40 14.75
CA GLN A 160 -3.34 4.74 15.86
C GLN A 160 -3.94 3.49 16.50
N ASP A 161 -4.35 2.53 15.69
CA ASP A 161 -4.88 1.25 16.17
C ASP A 161 -3.79 0.44 16.90
N ALA A 162 -2.55 0.43 16.37
CA ALA A 162 -1.40 -0.13 17.09
C ALA A 162 -1.18 0.54 18.45
N LYS A 163 -1.30 1.90 18.53
CA LYS A 163 -1.21 2.63 19.81
C LYS A 163 -2.30 2.24 20.80
N ARG A 164 -3.55 2.06 20.34
CA ARG A 164 -4.66 1.57 21.17
C ARG A 164 -4.34 0.20 21.77
N ASN A 165 -3.66 -0.64 21.02
CA ASN A 165 -3.14 -1.94 21.46
C ASN A 165 -1.76 -1.85 22.15
N LYS A 166 -1.43 -0.69 22.75
CA LYS A 166 -0.24 -0.43 23.56
C LYS A 166 1.10 -0.46 22.82
N ALA A 167 1.13 -0.41 21.48
CA ALA A 167 2.36 -0.22 20.74
C ALA A 167 2.95 1.19 21.00
N LYS A 168 4.27 1.26 21.11
CA LYS A 168 5.01 2.52 21.20
C LYS A 168 5.36 3.01 19.80
N ILE A 169 4.79 4.12 19.36
CA ILE A 169 5.06 4.72 18.06
C ILE A 169 5.85 6.01 18.26
N LEU A 170 7.02 6.09 17.61
CA LEU A 170 7.98 7.19 17.74
C LEU A 170 8.13 7.87 16.37
N GLU A 171 7.49 9.01 16.19
CA GLU A 171 7.66 9.89 15.03
C GLU A 171 8.86 10.80 15.24
N HIS A 172 9.53 11.23 14.17
CA HIS A 172 10.75 12.08 14.22
C HIS A 172 11.89 11.47 15.04
N ASN A 173 11.99 10.13 15.01
CA ASN A 173 12.98 9.36 15.73
C ASN A 173 13.73 8.45 14.77
N LYS A 174 14.81 8.96 14.19
CA LYS A 174 15.63 8.20 13.25
C LYS A 174 16.50 7.18 13.97
N VAL A 175 16.52 5.96 13.47
CA VAL A 175 17.43 4.92 13.92
C VAL A 175 18.83 5.23 13.40
N LYS A 176 19.79 5.42 14.32
CA LYS A 176 21.20 5.63 14.02
C LYS A 176 21.96 4.32 13.83
N LYS A 177 21.72 3.37 14.71
CA LYS A 177 22.40 2.05 14.71
C LYS A 177 21.49 0.99 15.30
N ALA A 178 21.57 -0.24 14.80
CA ALA A 178 21.00 -1.42 15.43
C ALA A 178 21.99 -2.57 15.35
N GLU A 179 22.24 -3.22 16.49
CA GLU A 179 23.20 -4.32 16.63
C GLU A 179 22.68 -5.38 17.60
N ILE A 180 23.17 -6.58 17.49
CA ILE A 180 22.86 -7.68 18.42
C ILE A 180 23.90 -7.66 19.53
N ILE A 181 23.43 -7.54 20.78
CA ILE A 181 24.24 -7.63 21.98
C ILE A 181 23.52 -8.60 22.92
N GLU A 182 24.22 -9.64 23.40
CA GLU A 182 23.64 -10.63 24.30
C GLU A 182 22.32 -11.24 23.78
N ASN A 183 22.31 -11.57 22.50
CA ASN A 183 21.17 -12.18 21.80
C ASN A 183 19.91 -11.27 21.69
N GLU A 184 20.03 -9.96 21.96
CA GLU A 184 19.00 -8.97 21.82
C GLU A 184 19.39 -7.88 20.83
N TRP A 185 18.42 -7.36 20.08
CA TRP A 185 18.63 -6.15 19.28
C TRP A 185 18.70 -4.93 20.19
N VAL A 186 19.79 -4.18 20.11
CA VAL A 186 19.98 -2.87 20.75
C VAL A 186 19.89 -1.82 19.65
N ILE A 187 18.82 -1.02 19.69
CA ILE A 187 18.52 0.01 18.71
C ILE A 187 18.84 1.38 19.33
N SER A 188 19.81 2.09 18.75
CA SER A 188 20.18 3.45 19.12
C SER A 188 19.52 4.45 18.20
N LEU A 189 18.75 5.40 18.76
CA LEU A 189 18.13 6.50 18.05
C LEU A 189 19.08 7.72 17.98
N GLU A 190 18.85 8.64 17.04
CA GLU A 190 19.66 9.86 16.91
C GLU A 190 19.59 10.75 18.16
N ASN A 191 18.48 10.72 18.91
CA ASN A 191 18.32 11.47 20.17
C ASN A 191 19.02 10.83 21.38
N GLY A 192 19.87 9.83 21.17
CA GLY A 192 20.62 9.13 22.21
C GLY A 192 19.87 8.01 22.94
N LYS A 193 18.56 7.86 22.75
CA LYS A 193 17.79 6.78 23.38
C LYS A 193 18.21 5.43 22.83
N LYS A 194 18.32 4.42 23.72
CA LYS A 194 18.52 3.03 23.37
C LYS A 194 17.27 2.22 23.69
N ILE A 195 16.86 1.34 22.79
CA ILE A 195 15.70 0.47 22.92
C ILE A 195 16.14 -0.94 22.62
N LYS A 196 15.68 -1.89 23.43
CA LYS A 196 15.97 -3.32 23.25
C LYS A 196 14.77 -4.06 22.68
N SER A 197 15.00 -5.01 21.77
CA SER A 197 13.95 -5.90 21.25
C SER A 197 14.49 -7.29 20.91
N LYS A 198 13.59 -8.28 20.91
CA LYS A 198 13.90 -9.66 20.48
C LYS A 198 14.04 -9.75 18.97
N VAL A 199 13.20 -9.04 18.24
CA VAL A 199 13.13 -9.06 16.75
C VAL A 199 13.21 -7.64 16.22
N LEU A 200 13.94 -7.48 15.10
CA LEU A 200 14.04 -6.22 14.36
C LEU A 200 13.44 -6.40 12.96
N ILE A 201 12.52 -5.52 12.57
CA ILE A 201 11.96 -5.46 11.21
C ILE A 201 12.41 -4.18 10.53
N ASN A 202 13.00 -4.32 9.36
CA ASN A 202 13.32 -3.21 8.49
C ASN A 202 12.19 -2.98 7.48
N ALA A 203 11.30 -2.02 7.75
CA ALA A 203 10.18 -1.59 6.90
C ALA A 203 10.41 -0.17 6.34
N SER A 204 11.66 0.23 6.12
CA SER A 204 12.04 1.59 5.72
C SER A 204 11.78 1.92 4.23
N GLY A 205 10.99 1.10 3.53
CA GLY A 205 10.57 1.35 2.15
C GLY A 205 11.74 1.52 1.18
N PRO A 206 11.80 2.61 0.39
CA PRO A 206 12.89 2.82 -0.56
C PRO A 206 14.29 2.88 0.07
N TRP A 207 14.38 3.15 1.36
CA TRP A 207 15.64 3.22 2.12
C TRP A 207 16.08 1.89 2.74
N ILE A 208 15.39 0.77 2.43
CA ILE A 208 15.65 -0.54 3.07
C ILE A 208 17.12 -0.98 2.94
N ASN A 209 17.72 -0.80 1.75
CA ASN A 209 19.13 -1.14 1.53
C ASN A 209 20.08 -0.20 2.29
N GLU A 210 19.77 1.10 2.32
CA GLU A 210 20.55 2.07 3.08
C GLU A 210 20.52 1.75 4.58
N THR A 211 19.32 1.51 5.11
CA THR A 211 19.12 1.11 6.51
C THR A 211 19.88 -0.19 6.82
N LEU A 212 19.78 -1.19 5.94
CA LEU A 212 20.44 -2.46 6.13
C LEU A 212 21.98 -2.32 6.19
N HIS A 213 22.55 -1.54 5.25
CA HIS A 213 24.01 -1.41 5.16
C HIS A 213 24.59 -0.41 6.17
N LYS A 214 23.96 0.77 6.33
CA LYS A 214 24.51 1.83 7.20
C LYS A 214 24.16 1.67 8.67
N ASN A 215 22.88 1.31 8.96
CA ASN A 215 22.39 1.30 10.34
C ASN A 215 22.50 -0.09 11.00
N ILE A 216 22.26 -1.18 10.24
CA ILE A 216 22.26 -2.55 10.75
C ILE A 216 23.58 -3.27 10.45
N LYS A 217 24.35 -2.79 9.44
CA LYS A 217 25.63 -3.36 8.98
C LYS A 217 25.55 -4.81 8.46
N ILE A 218 24.41 -5.17 7.87
CA ILE A 218 24.21 -6.46 7.20
C ILE A 218 24.41 -6.29 5.69
N LYS A 219 25.27 -7.12 5.08
CA LYS A 219 25.44 -7.17 3.62
C LYS A 219 24.29 -7.97 3.00
N SER A 220 23.65 -7.43 1.98
CA SER A 220 22.61 -8.12 1.18
C SER A 220 23.00 -8.13 -0.29
N LYS A 221 22.85 -9.27 -0.95
CA LYS A 221 22.99 -9.40 -2.40
C LYS A 221 21.75 -8.87 -3.16
N LYS A 222 20.61 -8.76 -2.46
CA LYS A 222 19.35 -8.26 -3.05
C LYS A 222 19.41 -6.75 -3.21
N LYS A 223 19.15 -6.27 -4.42
CA LYS A 223 19.08 -4.83 -4.75
C LYS A 223 17.64 -4.45 -5.05
N ILE A 224 17.21 -3.29 -4.56
CA ILE A 224 15.93 -2.71 -4.94
C ILE A 224 16.15 -1.79 -6.14
N ARG A 225 15.33 -1.97 -7.18
CA ARG A 225 15.24 -1.02 -8.29
C ARG A 225 14.34 0.14 -7.86
N LEU A 226 14.93 1.33 -7.71
CA LEU A 226 14.17 2.53 -7.41
C LEU A 226 13.53 3.06 -8.69
N VAL A 227 12.21 3.31 -8.65
CA VAL A 227 11.47 3.96 -9.72
C VAL A 227 10.82 5.21 -9.14
N LYS A 228 11.07 6.37 -9.78
CA LYS A 228 10.46 7.64 -9.38
C LYS A 228 9.15 7.81 -10.13
N GLY A 229 8.06 7.95 -9.41
CA GLY A 229 6.77 8.45 -9.92
C GLY A 229 6.63 9.94 -9.64
N SER A 230 5.98 10.66 -10.54
CA SER A 230 5.66 12.09 -10.37
C SER A 230 4.16 12.31 -10.57
N HIS A 231 3.57 13.20 -9.77
CA HIS A 231 2.16 13.57 -9.86
C HIS A 231 2.06 15.06 -10.17
N ILE A 232 1.11 15.42 -11.02
CA ILE A 232 0.73 16.81 -11.31
C ILE A 232 -0.64 17.04 -10.70
N ILE A 233 -0.76 18.11 -9.91
CA ILE A 233 -2.04 18.53 -9.35
C ILE A 233 -2.57 19.65 -10.23
N THR A 234 -3.79 19.47 -10.77
CA THR A 234 -4.48 20.49 -11.57
C THR A 234 -5.75 20.95 -10.85
N LYS A 235 -6.22 22.14 -11.17
CA LYS A 235 -7.56 22.58 -10.77
C LYS A 235 -8.60 21.69 -11.47
N LYS A 236 -9.71 21.42 -10.78
CA LYS A 236 -10.87 20.75 -11.37
C LYS A 236 -11.52 21.60 -12.45
#